data_264ab0c20ccafa7f541673a4639dec1d
#
_entry.id   264ab0c20ccafa7f541673a4639dec1d
#
_cell.length_a   1.000
_cell.length_b   1.000
_cell.length_c   1.000
_cell.angle_alpha   90.00
_cell.angle_beta   90.00
_cell.angle_gamma   90.00
#
_symmetry.space_group_name_H-M   'P 1'
#
loop_
_entity.id
_entity.type
_entity.pdbx_description
1 polymer ?
#
loop_
_entity_poly.entity_id
_entity_poly.type
_entity_poly.pdbx_seq_one_letter_code
_entity_poly.pdbx_strand_id
1 'polypeptide(L)'
;MKSIQVDELLRFAQAALEAAGVGAEDARTITNTLVTTDTFGVFSHGTNNLYNYIRKMQAGGLDAKAVPTVEKEGPSWAIVNGNAAMGMVSSCRAMEFAIEKAKKTGIAYVGVHNSCHFGAAGYYANLAAQQGLLGIAMSNTDPNMAIPGSRDVAIGNNPFSFAAPLKNGKSVFLDIALSGAAALKIVMAREKGQQVPPGFLIDAEGLPTTDPSGFPYDSHLLPMAAHKGYGFAIMVEILASVLTGAGLLSQVVSWNLDLEAKNNVGHAFIAVDLAQMLPMDEFEARMEQMVQELESAPLAKNAQKIFVPGEMEWAKREKALAENRLELADNMAENLEKAAALTKTSLHWLAD
;
A
#
# COMPACT_ATOMS: atom_id res chain seq x y z
N MET A 1 16.60 17.87 3.97
CA MET A 1 15.14 17.64 3.87
C MET A 1 14.50 18.89 3.32
N LYS A 2 13.42 18.77 2.55
CA LYS A 2 12.64 19.91 2.05
C LYS A 2 11.21 19.85 2.58
N SER A 3 10.64 21.02 2.82
CA SER A 3 9.26 21.14 3.33
C SER A 3 8.31 21.54 2.23
N ILE A 4 7.10 20.98 2.25
CA ILE A 4 6.03 21.30 1.30
C ILE A 4 4.67 21.38 2.00
N GLN A 5 3.79 22.28 1.55
CA GLN A 5 2.40 22.26 2.00
C GLN A 5 1.66 21.05 1.44
N VAL A 6 0.79 20.44 2.26
CA VAL A 6 -0.05 19.30 1.83
C VAL A 6 -0.91 19.70 0.63
N ASP A 7 -1.50 20.91 0.67
CA ASP A 7 -2.33 21.42 -0.44
C ASP A 7 -1.52 21.64 -1.73
N GLU A 8 -0.29 22.10 -1.61
CA GLU A 8 0.60 22.26 -2.76
C GLU A 8 1.00 20.90 -3.35
N LEU A 9 1.27 19.90 -2.50
CA LEU A 9 1.58 18.55 -2.96
C LEU A 9 0.39 17.92 -3.68
N LEU A 10 -0.84 18.12 -3.17
CA LEU A 10 -2.08 17.72 -3.84
C LEU A 10 -2.22 18.39 -5.21
N ARG A 11 -2.09 19.72 -5.26
CA ARG A 11 -2.17 20.50 -6.50
C ARG A 11 -1.12 20.04 -7.53
N PHE A 12 0.13 19.91 -7.08
CA PHE A 12 1.24 19.52 -7.96
C PHE A 12 1.06 18.11 -8.52
N ALA A 13 0.78 17.11 -7.65
CA ALA A 13 0.66 15.73 -8.08
C ALA A 13 -0.50 15.55 -9.08
N GLN A 14 -1.65 16.19 -8.85
CA GLN A 14 -2.77 16.18 -9.78
C GLN A 14 -2.40 16.82 -11.13
N ALA A 15 -1.81 17.99 -11.13
CA ALA A 15 -1.40 18.67 -12.36
C ALA A 15 -0.38 17.84 -13.15
N ALA A 16 0.58 17.19 -12.47
CA ALA A 16 1.57 16.33 -13.13
C ALA A 16 0.93 15.10 -13.79
N LEU A 17 -0.06 14.48 -13.14
CA LEU A 17 -0.81 13.34 -13.69
C LEU A 17 -1.67 13.76 -14.88
N GLU A 18 -2.36 14.88 -14.79
CA GLU A 18 -3.16 15.44 -15.91
C GLU A 18 -2.26 15.77 -17.12
N ALA A 19 -1.09 16.38 -16.87
CA ALA A 19 -0.10 16.63 -17.92
C ALA A 19 0.48 15.35 -18.54
N ALA A 20 0.49 14.23 -17.78
CA ALA A 20 0.86 12.91 -18.28
C ALA A 20 -0.28 12.21 -19.06
N GLY A 21 -1.47 12.82 -19.16
CA GLY A 21 -2.61 12.33 -19.94
C GLY A 21 -3.69 11.61 -19.13
N VAL A 22 -3.59 11.59 -17.79
CA VAL A 22 -4.62 11.03 -16.91
C VAL A 22 -5.82 11.96 -16.87
N GLY A 23 -7.05 11.41 -16.92
CA GLY A 23 -8.27 12.21 -16.77
C GLY A 23 -8.37 12.83 -15.37
N ALA A 24 -9.00 14.00 -15.25
CA ALA A 24 -9.02 14.80 -14.01
C ALA A 24 -9.57 14.04 -12.79
N GLU A 25 -10.58 13.19 -12.97
CA GLU A 25 -11.15 12.36 -11.89
C GLU A 25 -10.17 11.31 -11.41
N ASP A 26 -9.56 10.56 -12.32
CA ASP A 26 -8.56 9.53 -12.00
C ASP A 26 -7.28 10.17 -11.44
N ALA A 27 -6.85 11.33 -11.97
CA ALA A 27 -5.72 12.09 -11.45
C ALA A 27 -5.96 12.50 -9.98
N ARG A 28 -7.15 12.97 -9.65
CA ARG A 28 -7.54 13.28 -8.27
C ARG A 28 -7.54 12.03 -7.39
N THR A 29 -8.07 10.90 -7.86
CA THR A 29 -8.06 9.62 -7.14
C THR A 29 -6.64 9.16 -6.82
N ILE A 30 -5.75 9.17 -7.81
CA ILE A 30 -4.33 8.80 -7.64
C ILE A 30 -3.66 9.75 -6.65
N THR A 31 -3.84 11.06 -6.84
CA THR A 31 -3.26 12.09 -5.98
C THR A 31 -3.69 11.94 -4.53
N ASN A 32 -5.00 11.78 -4.29
CA ASN A 32 -5.53 11.57 -2.94
C ASN A 32 -4.94 10.32 -2.28
N THR A 33 -4.80 9.23 -3.01
CA THR A 33 -4.18 8.00 -2.51
C THR A 33 -2.74 8.25 -2.09
N LEU A 34 -1.92 8.85 -2.96
CA LEU A 34 -0.51 9.06 -2.72
C LEU A 34 -0.25 10.07 -1.60
N VAL A 35 -0.91 11.23 -1.62
CA VAL A 35 -0.72 12.27 -0.61
C VAL A 35 -1.28 11.86 0.74
N THR A 36 -2.42 11.15 0.80
CA THR A 36 -2.92 10.57 2.06
C THR A 36 -1.90 9.61 2.64
N THR A 37 -1.28 8.76 1.81
CA THR A 37 -0.22 7.83 2.23
C THR A 37 0.99 8.58 2.81
N ASP A 38 1.41 9.69 2.18
CA ASP A 38 2.48 10.54 2.72
C ASP A 38 2.11 11.16 4.07
N THR A 39 0.86 11.61 4.23
CA THR A 39 0.40 12.18 5.52
C THR A 39 0.40 11.15 6.65
N PHE A 40 0.21 9.85 6.36
CA PHE A 40 0.39 8.76 7.33
C PHE A 40 1.88 8.47 7.63
N GLY A 41 2.82 9.12 6.91
CA GLY A 41 4.26 8.91 7.05
C GLY A 41 4.76 7.64 6.33
N VAL A 42 3.98 7.09 5.38
CA VAL A 42 4.35 5.92 4.57
C VAL A 42 4.93 6.38 3.22
N PHE A 43 5.97 7.17 3.29
CA PHE A 43 6.60 7.85 2.14
C PHE A 43 7.10 6.92 1.03
N SER A 44 7.41 5.67 1.34
CA SER A 44 7.84 4.68 0.33
C SER A 44 6.76 4.33 -0.69
N HIS A 45 5.49 4.55 -0.36
CA HIS A 45 4.32 4.21 -1.18
C HIS A 45 3.46 5.44 -1.56
N GLY A 46 3.93 6.63 -1.21
CA GLY A 46 3.31 7.92 -1.52
C GLY A 46 3.83 8.55 -2.81
N THR A 47 3.87 9.87 -2.82
CA THR A 47 4.25 10.71 -3.98
C THR A 47 5.69 10.53 -4.43
N ASN A 48 6.55 9.92 -3.62
CA ASN A 48 7.89 9.49 -4.02
C ASN A 48 7.90 8.67 -5.33
N ASN A 49 6.82 7.94 -5.60
CA ASN A 49 6.68 7.08 -6.76
C ASN A 49 6.07 7.78 -8.00
N LEU A 50 5.63 9.02 -7.87
CA LEU A 50 4.94 9.76 -8.94
C LEU A 50 5.76 9.81 -10.24
N TYR A 51 7.06 10.08 -10.14
CA TYR A 51 7.97 10.10 -11.27
C TYR A 51 8.00 8.76 -12.04
N ASN A 52 8.09 7.65 -11.32
CA ASN A 52 8.12 6.32 -11.94
C ASN A 52 6.78 5.94 -12.58
N TYR A 53 5.66 6.30 -11.98
CA TYR A 53 4.34 6.09 -12.59
C TYR A 53 4.20 6.85 -13.90
N ILE A 54 4.60 8.12 -13.93
CA ILE A 54 4.55 8.96 -15.16
C ILE A 54 5.45 8.35 -16.25
N ARG A 55 6.66 7.93 -15.90
CA ARG A 55 7.57 7.25 -16.84
C ARG A 55 6.97 5.97 -17.40
N LYS A 56 6.33 5.17 -16.56
CA LYS A 56 5.69 3.93 -16.97
C LYS A 56 4.50 4.17 -17.92
N MET A 57 3.73 5.22 -17.68
CA MET A 57 2.68 5.67 -18.63
C MET A 57 3.29 6.09 -19.98
N GLN A 58 4.35 6.87 -19.96
CA GLN A 58 5.03 7.31 -21.20
C GLN A 58 5.66 6.16 -21.97
N ALA A 59 6.12 5.12 -21.28
CA ALA A 59 6.69 3.92 -21.88
C ALA A 59 5.63 2.91 -22.39
N GLY A 60 4.33 3.11 -22.07
CA GLY A 60 3.24 2.26 -22.52
C GLY A 60 2.91 1.06 -21.61
N GLY A 61 3.62 0.91 -20.49
CA GLY A 61 3.33 -0.15 -19.51
C GLY A 61 2.10 0.12 -18.63
N LEU A 62 1.58 1.35 -18.66
CA LEU A 62 0.31 1.78 -18.09
C LEU A 62 -0.47 2.58 -19.12
N ASP A 63 -1.78 2.41 -19.15
CA ASP A 63 -2.67 3.25 -19.95
C ASP A 63 -3.30 4.33 -19.06
N ALA A 64 -2.92 5.59 -19.29
CA ALA A 64 -3.40 6.74 -18.54
C ALA A 64 -4.91 7.00 -18.69
N LYS A 65 -5.55 6.41 -19.71
CA LYS A 65 -6.98 6.59 -20.03
C LYS A 65 -7.81 5.33 -19.83
N ALA A 66 -7.19 4.24 -19.40
CA ALA A 66 -7.90 2.98 -19.21
C ALA A 66 -8.93 3.09 -18.10
N VAL A 67 -10.09 2.51 -18.34
CA VAL A 67 -11.19 2.45 -17.38
C VAL A 67 -11.35 1.00 -16.92
N PRO A 68 -11.20 0.72 -15.63
CA PRO A 68 -11.47 -0.61 -15.08
C PRO A 68 -12.92 -1.04 -15.32
N THR A 69 -13.13 -2.32 -15.67
CA THR A 69 -14.45 -2.88 -16.01
C THR A 69 -14.75 -4.11 -15.19
N VAL A 70 -16.00 -4.27 -14.76
CA VAL A 70 -16.47 -5.50 -14.12
C VAL A 70 -16.65 -6.57 -15.21
N GLU A 71 -15.94 -7.68 -15.10
CA GLU A 71 -16.06 -8.82 -16.04
C GLU A 71 -17.06 -9.87 -15.60
N LYS A 72 -17.08 -10.13 -14.28
CA LYS A 72 -17.96 -11.12 -13.68
C LYS A 72 -18.39 -10.63 -12.31
N GLU A 73 -19.62 -10.92 -11.94
CA GLU A 73 -20.11 -10.60 -10.62
C GLU A 73 -21.19 -11.55 -10.14
N GLY A 74 -21.32 -11.68 -8.83
CA GLY A 74 -22.43 -12.28 -8.12
C GLY A 74 -22.94 -11.34 -7.03
N PRO A 75 -23.88 -11.75 -6.21
CA PRO A 75 -24.45 -10.88 -5.17
C PRO A 75 -23.40 -10.29 -4.23
N SER A 76 -22.39 -11.10 -3.81
CA SER A 76 -21.38 -10.74 -2.80
C SER A 76 -19.94 -10.77 -3.34
N TRP A 77 -19.75 -10.84 -4.65
CA TRP A 77 -18.41 -10.85 -5.23
C TRP A 77 -18.38 -10.23 -6.63
N ALA A 78 -17.19 -9.82 -7.07
CA ALA A 78 -16.92 -9.44 -8.44
C ALA A 78 -15.46 -9.69 -8.83
N ILE A 79 -15.21 -9.81 -10.14
CA ILE A 79 -13.89 -9.76 -10.76
C ILE A 79 -13.85 -8.56 -11.70
N VAL A 80 -12.85 -7.72 -11.51
CA VAL A 80 -12.63 -6.46 -12.23
C VAL A 80 -11.37 -6.59 -13.08
N ASN A 81 -11.46 -6.28 -14.36
CA ASN A 81 -10.31 -6.06 -15.22
C ASN A 81 -9.83 -4.60 -15.05
N GLY A 82 -8.61 -4.42 -14.59
CA GLY A 82 -8.01 -3.10 -14.46
C GLY A 82 -7.63 -2.45 -15.78
N ASN A 83 -7.65 -3.20 -16.91
CA ASN A 83 -7.34 -2.71 -18.26
C ASN A 83 -5.98 -1.99 -18.36
N ALA A 84 -5.01 -2.37 -17.54
CA ALA A 84 -3.72 -1.71 -17.37
C ALA A 84 -3.81 -0.22 -16.94
N ALA A 85 -4.90 0.19 -16.28
CA ALA A 85 -5.01 1.47 -15.61
C ALA A 85 -4.04 1.55 -14.42
N MET A 86 -3.87 2.77 -13.89
CA MET A 86 -3.18 2.95 -12.61
C MET A 86 -3.81 2.09 -11.51
N GLY A 87 -2.97 1.41 -10.75
CA GLY A 87 -3.42 0.52 -9.67
C GLY A 87 -4.34 1.21 -8.65
N MET A 88 -4.11 2.50 -8.37
CA MET A 88 -4.95 3.29 -7.48
C MET A 88 -6.38 3.45 -8.03
N VAL A 89 -6.53 3.67 -9.32
CA VAL A 89 -7.86 3.81 -9.96
C VAL A 89 -8.64 2.50 -9.88
N SER A 90 -8.00 1.39 -10.28
CA SER A 90 -8.61 0.07 -10.23
C SER A 90 -9.02 -0.33 -8.80
N SER A 91 -8.15 -0.02 -7.84
CA SER A 91 -8.31 -0.40 -6.44
C SER A 91 -9.37 0.42 -5.70
N CYS A 92 -9.42 1.73 -5.91
CA CYS A 92 -10.48 2.56 -5.34
C CYS A 92 -11.87 2.10 -5.82
N ARG A 93 -12.03 1.93 -7.14
CA ARG A 93 -13.29 1.44 -7.72
C ARG A 93 -13.66 0.05 -7.21
N ALA A 94 -12.67 -0.85 -7.08
CA ALA A 94 -12.92 -2.20 -6.57
C ALA A 94 -13.34 -2.20 -5.09
N MET A 95 -12.70 -1.39 -4.24
CA MET A 95 -13.10 -1.28 -2.83
C MET A 95 -14.47 -0.62 -2.69
N GLU A 96 -14.75 0.45 -3.44
CA GLU A 96 -16.07 1.08 -3.48
C GLU A 96 -17.16 0.07 -3.87
N PHE A 97 -16.90 -0.75 -4.89
CA PHE A 97 -17.82 -1.79 -5.32
C PHE A 97 -17.98 -2.91 -4.28
N ALA A 98 -16.90 -3.27 -3.57
CA ALA A 98 -16.98 -4.20 -2.44
C ALA A 98 -17.87 -3.64 -1.31
N ILE A 99 -17.74 -2.35 -0.99
CA ILE A 99 -18.57 -1.66 0.01
C ILE A 99 -20.04 -1.66 -0.40
N GLU A 100 -20.35 -1.31 -1.66
CA GLU A 100 -21.72 -1.31 -2.17
C GLU A 100 -22.38 -2.68 -2.10
N LYS A 101 -21.64 -3.75 -2.45
CA LYS A 101 -22.11 -5.12 -2.37
C LYS A 101 -22.27 -5.56 -0.90
N ALA A 102 -21.29 -5.26 -0.04
CA ALA A 102 -21.33 -5.62 1.38
C ALA A 102 -22.56 -5.02 2.09
N LYS A 103 -22.91 -3.76 1.79
CA LYS A 103 -24.12 -3.12 2.30
C LYS A 103 -25.41 -3.86 1.94
N LYS A 104 -25.40 -4.70 0.90
CA LYS A 104 -26.55 -5.51 0.48
C LYS A 104 -26.51 -6.94 1.00
N THR A 105 -25.31 -7.50 1.20
CA THR A 105 -25.10 -8.93 1.46
C THR A 105 -24.39 -9.24 2.78
N GLY A 106 -24.02 -8.21 3.55
CA GLY A 106 -23.24 -8.31 4.80
C GLY A 106 -21.74 -8.40 4.60
N ILE A 107 -21.28 -9.09 3.55
CA ILE A 107 -19.86 -9.22 3.21
C ILE A 107 -19.71 -9.33 1.69
N ALA A 108 -18.65 -8.72 1.15
CA ALA A 108 -18.34 -8.87 -0.27
C ALA A 108 -16.83 -8.97 -0.51
N TYR A 109 -16.49 -9.71 -1.57
CA TYR A 109 -15.15 -9.82 -2.14
C TYR A 109 -15.12 -9.21 -3.54
N VAL A 110 -14.11 -8.39 -3.84
CA VAL A 110 -13.84 -7.90 -5.21
C VAL A 110 -12.38 -8.14 -5.53
N GLY A 111 -12.15 -8.98 -6.54
CA GLY A 111 -10.82 -9.25 -7.08
C GLY A 111 -10.53 -8.39 -8.30
N VAL A 112 -9.27 -8.02 -8.50
CA VAL A 112 -8.80 -7.24 -9.66
C VAL A 112 -7.66 -7.99 -10.32
N HIS A 113 -7.63 -8.00 -11.65
CA HIS A 113 -6.49 -8.44 -12.44
C HIS A 113 -6.12 -7.38 -13.49
N ASN A 114 -5.03 -7.61 -14.23
CA ASN A 114 -4.53 -6.69 -15.24
C ASN A 114 -4.37 -5.26 -14.70
N SER A 115 -3.82 -5.15 -13.49
CA SER A 115 -3.54 -3.91 -12.79
C SER A 115 -2.02 -3.69 -12.64
N CYS A 116 -1.65 -2.69 -11.87
CA CYS A 116 -0.28 -2.32 -11.58
C CYS A 116 -0.12 -2.04 -10.08
N HIS A 117 1.08 -1.64 -9.65
CA HIS A 117 1.33 -1.18 -8.28
C HIS A 117 0.29 -0.15 -7.83
N PHE A 118 -0.24 -0.32 -6.61
CA PHE A 118 -1.40 0.45 -6.12
C PHE A 118 -1.10 1.38 -4.93
N GLY A 119 0.18 1.58 -4.57
CA GLY A 119 0.57 2.34 -3.38
C GLY A 119 0.42 1.53 -2.10
N ALA A 120 -0.07 2.13 -1.04
CA ALA A 120 -0.25 1.51 0.28
C ALA A 120 -1.61 0.81 0.42
N ALA A 121 -1.61 -0.44 0.86
CA ALA A 121 -2.84 -1.23 1.03
C ALA A 121 -3.78 -0.62 2.08
N GLY A 122 -3.21 0.01 3.12
CA GLY A 122 -3.94 0.66 4.20
C GLY A 122 -4.89 1.76 3.75
N TYR A 123 -4.59 2.43 2.64
CA TYR A 123 -5.49 3.43 2.08
C TYR A 123 -6.85 2.83 1.75
N TYR A 124 -6.87 1.70 1.05
CA TYR A 124 -8.12 1.06 0.60
C TYR A 124 -8.91 0.43 1.75
N ALA A 125 -8.24 -0.22 2.69
CA ALA A 125 -8.90 -0.73 3.89
C ALA A 125 -9.59 0.41 4.67
N ASN A 126 -8.95 1.57 4.76
CA ASN A 126 -9.51 2.75 5.41
C ASN A 126 -10.69 3.37 4.63
N LEU A 127 -10.81 3.22 3.30
CA LEU A 127 -12.00 3.65 2.56
C LEU A 127 -13.26 2.96 3.07
N ALA A 128 -13.19 1.66 3.40
CA ALA A 128 -14.31 0.93 4.00
C ALA A 128 -14.55 1.39 5.44
N ALA A 129 -13.50 1.55 6.25
CA ALA A 129 -13.62 1.98 7.64
C ALA A 129 -14.25 3.38 7.78
N GLN A 130 -13.94 4.30 6.87
CA GLN A 130 -14.56 5.64 6.82
C GLN A 130 -16.07 5.60 6.50
N GLN A 131 -16.55 4.49 5.96
CA GLN A 131 -17.98 4.28 5.70
C GLN A 131 -18.65 3.35 6.72
N GLY A 132 -17.99 3.06 7.85
CA GLY A 132 -18.56 2.23 8.93
C GLY A 132 -18.44 0.71 8.66
N LEU A 133 -17.62 0.27 7.70
CA LEU A 133 -17.38 -1.14 7.41
C LEU A 133 -15.99 -1.57 7.87
N LEU A 134 -15.77 -2.86 8.09
CA LEU A 134 -14.42 -3.40 8.15
C LEU A 134 -13.92 -3.60 6.72
N GLY A 135 -12.72 -3.07 6.43
CA GLY A 135 -12.07 -3.23 5.14
C GLY A 135 -10.84 -4.10 5.22
N ILE A 136 -10.61 -4.92 4.18
CA ILE A 136 -9.37 -5.67 3.97
C ILE A 136 -8.91 -5.39 2.53
N ALA A 137 -7.62 -5.12 2.37
CA ALA A 137 -7.00 -4.90 1.06
C ALA A 137 -5.68 -5.66 0.96
N MET A 138 -5.41 -6.26 -0.18
CA MET A 138 -4.19 -7.00 -0.43
C MET A 138 -3.82 -7.00 -1.91
N SER A 139 -2.55 -7.24 -2.19
CA SER A 139 -2.01 -7.32 -3.55
C SER A 139 -0.91 -8.37 -3.63
N ASN A 140 -0.81 -9.07 -4.76
CA ASN A 140 0.45 -9.73 -5.06
C ASN A 140 1.46 -8.73 -5.63
N THR A 141 2.73 -9.11 -5.67
CA THR A 141 3.82 -8.34 -6.27
C THR A 141 4.77 -9.26 -7.04
N ASP A 142 5.67 -8.67 -7.82
CA ASP A 142 6.79 -9.40 -8.40
C ASP A 142 7.63 -10.10 -7.30
N PRO A 143 8.20 -11.29 -7.59
CA PRO A 143 9.00 -12.03 -6.62
C PRO A 143 10.17 -11.21 -6.10
N ASN A 144 10.18 -10.95 -4.80
CA ASN A 144 11.21 -10.18 -4.10
C ASN A 144 11.54 -10.74 -2.71
N MET A 145 10.96 -11.89 -2.36
CA MET A 145 11.11 -12.55 -1.08
C MET A 145 11.41 -14.04 -1.28
N ALA A 146 12.41 -14.54 -0.57
CA ALA A 146 12.71 -15.96 -0.50
C ALA A 146 11.65 -16.70 0.34
N ILE A 147 11.55 -17.99 0.15
CA ILE A 147 10.67 -18.86 0.95
C ILE A 147 11.50 -19.84 1.77
N PRO A 148 10.95 -20.41 2.86
CA PRO A 148 11.66 -21.40 3.66
C PRO A 148 12.20 -22.56 2.79
N GLY A 149 13.51 -22.77 2.80
CA GLY A 149 14.19 -23.79 2.01
C GLY A 149 14.66 -23.35 0.62
N SER A 150 14.35 -22.13 0.18
CA SER A 150 14.89 -21.54 -1.04
C SER A 150 16.13 -20.68 -0.74
N ARG A 151 17.03 -20.58 -1.71
CA ARG A 151 18.13 -19.61 -1.70
C ARG A 151 17.88 -18.39 -2.57
N ASP A 152 16.74 -18.34 -3.27
CA ASP A 152 16.40 -17.28 -4.20
C ASP A 152 14.94 -16.82 -3.98
N VAL A 153 14.58 -15.68 -4.54
CA VAL A 153 13.23 -15.14 -4.49
C VAL A 153 12.24 -16.07 -5.20
N ALA A 154 11.08 -16.26 -4.63
CA ALA A 154 10.07 -17.15 -5.18
C ALA A 154 8.64 -16.57 -5.12
N ILE A 155 8.41 -15.60 -4.23
CA ILE A 155 7.09 -14.97 -4.02
C ILE A 155 7.29 -13.48 -3.75
N GLY A 156 6.26 -12.69 -4.03
CA GLY A 156 6.23 -11.28 -3.65
C GLY A 156 6.10 -11.09 -2.13
N ASN A 157 6.48 -9.92 -1.65
CA ASN A 157 6.24 -9.52 -0.25
C ASN A 157 4.76 -9.21 0.04
N ASN A 158 3.91 -9.37 -0.92
CA ASN A 158 2.45 -9.44 -0.94
C ASN A 158 1.78 -8.65 0.21
N PRO A 159 1.63 -7.32 0.08
CA PRO A 159 1.11 -6.49 1.16
C PRO A 159 -0.31 -6.88 1.55
N PHE A 160 -0.58 -6.74 2.84
CA PHE A 160 -1.86 -7.00 3.46
C PHE A 160 -2.23 -5.85 4.39
N SER A 161 -3.49 -5.44 4.36
CA SER A 161 -4.04 -4.44 5.27
C SER A 161 -5.45 -4.80 5.71
N PHE A 162 -5.79 -4.44 6.95
CA PHE A 162 -7.17 -4.33 7.39
C PHE A 162 -7.41 -3.01 8.12
N ALA A 163 -8.66 -2.56 8.17
CA ALA A 163 -9.08 -1.41 8.96
C ALA A 163 -10.48 -1.64 9.54
N ALA A 164 -10.64 -1.32 10.82
CA ALA A 164 -11.91 -1.33 11.53
C ALA A 164 -12.21 0.06 12.11
N PRO A 165 -13.43 0.62 11.93
CA PRO A 165 -13.74 1.98 12.32
C PRO A 165 -13.74 2.16 13.84
N LEU A 166 -13.39 3.38 14.27
CA LEU A 166 -13.54 3.89 15.63
C LEU A 166 -14.53 5.06 15.62
N LYS A 167 -15.20 5.29 16.74
CA LYS A 167 -16.19 6.36 16.92
C LYS A 167 -15.68 7.76 16.60
N ASN A 168 -14.39 8.01 16.78
CA ASN A 168 -13.74 9.30 16.55
C ASN A 168 -13.40 9.59 15.07
N GLY A 169 -13.90 8.78 14.13
CA GLY A 169 -13.63 8.91 12.69
C GLY A 169 -12.27 8.36 12.24
N LYS A 170 -11.49 7.78 13.17
CA LYS A 170 -10.27 7.02 12.88
C LYS A 170 -10.58 5.53 12.72
N SER A 171 -9.54 4.74 12.60
CA SER A 171 -9.64 3.28 12.58
C SER A 171 -8.48 2.64 13.34
N VAL A 172 -8.70 1.46 13.87
CA VAL A 172 -7.61 0.53 14.10
C VAL A 172 -7.27 -0.07 12.75
N PHE A 173 -6.04 0.11 12.27
CA PHE A 173 -5.63 -0.46 10.99
C PHE A 173 -4.19 -0.97 11.00
N LEU A 174 -3.96 -2.02 10.24
CA LEU A 174 -2.65 -2.59 9.96
C LEU A 174 -2.38 -2.45 8.46
N ASP A 175 -1.16 -2.02 8.09
CA ASP A 175 -0.69 -2.02 6.71
C ASP A 175 0.76 -2.52 6.69
N ILE A 176 0.97 -3.71 6.16
CA ILE A 176 2.26 -4.40 6.21
C ILE A 176 2.60 -5.08 4.89
N ALA A 177 3.90 -5.13 4.60
CA ALA A 177 4.47 -6.16 3.73
C ALA A 177 4.67 -7.44 4.54
N LEU A 178 4.58 -8.60 3.90
CA LEU A 178 4.75 -9.90 4.58
C LEU A 178 6.22 -10.35 4.67
N SER A 179 7.16 -9.50 4.23
CA SER A 179 8.59 -9.65 4.49
C SER A 179 8.97 -9.19 5.90
N GLY A 180 10.07 -9.72 6.44
CA GLY A 180 10.58 -9.36 7.78
C GLY A 180 10.94 -7.89 7.93
N ALA A 181 11.30 -7.24 6.82
CA ALA A 181 11.56 -5.80 6.76
C ALA A 181 11.15 -5.24 5.40
N ALA A 182 10.84 -3.93 5.35
CA ALA A 182 10.70 -3.23 4.09
C ALA A 182 12.06 -3.15 3.35
N ALA A 183 12.06 -3.40 2.02
CA ALA A 183 13.28 -3.36 1.20
C ALA A 183 14.08 -2.06 1.36
N LEU A 184 13.38 -0.91 1.45
CA LEU A 184 14.02 0.39 1.66
C LEU A 184 14.84 0.45 2.96
N LYS A 185 14.39 -0.19 4.04
CA LYS A 185 15.17 -0.26 5.30
C LYS A 185 16.50 -1.02 5.11
N ILE A 186 16.48 -2.07 4.30
CA ILE A 186 17.68 -2.85 3.98
C ILE A 186 18.64 -2.00 3.14
N VAL A 187 18.13 -1.31 2.12
CA VAL A 187 18.93 -0.38 1.28
C VAL A 187 19.58 0.70 2.15
N MET A 188 18.82 1.33 3.04
CA MET A 188 19.37 2.37 3.94
C MET A 188 20.43 1.83 4.90
N ALA A 189 20.27 0.60 5.41
CA ALA A 189 21.29 -0.04 6.25
C ALA A 189 22.56 -0.31 5.44
N ARG A 190 22.44 -0.81 4.21
CA ARG A 190 23.56 -1.02 3.28
C ARG A 190 24.33 0.28 3.00
N GLU A 191 23.61 1.35 2.65
CA GLU A 191 24.22 2.66 2.36
C GLU A 191 24.98 3.25 3.56
N LYS A 192 24.52 2.94 4.77
CA LYS A 192 25.16 3.36 6.03
C LYS A 192 26.23 2.38 6.53
N GLY A 193 26.49 1.27 5.82
CA GLY A 193 27.41 0.22 6.26
C GLY A 193 26.97 -0.45 7.58
N GLN A 194 25.68 -0.52 7.85
CA GLN A 194 25.10 -1.06 9.07
C GLN A 194 24.56 -2.46 8.82
N GLN A 195 24.68 -3.34 9.82
CA GLN A 195 24.00 -4.63 9.79
C GLN A 195 22.50 -4.48 10.07
N VAL A 196 21.74 -5.45 9.56
CA VAL A 196 20.30 -5.57 9.83
C VAL A 196 20.03 -6.63 10.93
N PRO A 197 18.89 -6.58 11.61
CA PRO A 197 18.51 -7.62 12.57
C PRO A 197 18.49 -9.02 11.96
N PRO A 198 18.78 -10.08 12.73
CA PRO A 198 18.62 -11.46 12.31
C PRO A 198 17.19 -11.76 11.84
N GLY A 199 17.04 -12.65 10.84
CA GLY A 199 15.74 -13.08 10.33
C GLY A 199 15.16 -12.18 9.25
N PHE A 200 15.92 -11.19 8.76
CA PHE A 200 15.48 -10.33 7.66
C PHE A 200 15.99 -10.79 6.30
N LEU A 201 17.20 -11.37 6.25
CA LEU A 201 17.88 -11.71 5.00
C LEU A 201 18.43 -13.14 5.01
N ILE A 202 18.55 -13.68 3.81
CA ILE A 202 19.44 -14.80 3.46
C ILE A 202 20.50 -14.33 2.49
N ASP A 203 21.66 -15.01 2.47
CA ASP A 203 22.72 -14.83 1.49
C ASP A 203 22.50 -15.67 0.20
N ALA A 204 23.45 -15.62 -0.73
CA ALA A 204 23.40 -16.35 -2.00
C ALA A 204 23.34 -17.88 -1.84
N GLU A 205 23.72 -18.43 -0.69
CA GLU A 205 23.65 -19.86 -0.38
C GLU A 205 22.34 -20.25 0.32
N GLY A 206 21.49 -19.26 0.67
CA GLY A 206 20.24 -19.44 1.38
C GLY A 206 20.40 -19.52 2.90
N LEU A 207 21.54 -19.11 3.42
CA LEU A 207 21.83 -19.08 4.86
C LEU A 207 21.42 -17.73 5.47
N PRO A 208 20.88 -17.71 6.70
CA PRO A 208 20.56 -16.45 7.37
C PRO A 208 21.75 -15.51 7.47
N THR A 209 21.60 -14.25 7.08
CA THR A 209 22.62 -13.21 7.19
C THR A 209 22.09 -11.93 7.81
N THR A 210 22.98 -11.15 8.42
CA THR A 210 22.72 -9.77 8.88
C THR A 210 23.42 -8.74 8.00
N ASP A 211 24.21 -9.18 7.02
CA ASP A 211 24.92 -8.31 6.08
C ASP A 211 24.03 -7.92 4.90
N PRO A 212 23.67 -6.63 4.73
CA PRO A 212 22.86 -6.16 3.62
C PRO A 212 23.66 -5.88 2.34
N SER A 213 24.98 -6.08 2.30
CA SER A 213 25.85 -5.65 1.20
C SER A 213 25.45 -6.27 -0.15
N GLY A 214 25.02 -7.53 -0.16
CA GLY A 214 24.56 -8.24 -1.35
C GLY A 214 23.13 -7.91 -1.81
N PHE A 215 22.36 -7.16 -1.01
CA PHE A 215 20.95 -6.87 -1.35
C PHE A 215 20.82 -5.88 -2.51
N PRO A 216 19.95 -6.10 -3.48
CA PRO A 216 18.95 -7.18 -3.62
C PRO A 216 19.40 -8.39 -4.47
N TYR A 217 20.66 -8.48 -4.92
CA TYR A 217 21.08 -9.43 -5.94
C TYR A 217 21.64 -10.75 -5.37
N ASP A 218 22.46 -10.65 -4.32
CA ASP A 218 23.13 -11.78 -3.67
C ASP A 218 22.59 -12.06 -2.26
N SER A 219 21.63 -11.27 -1.81
CA SER A 219 20.89 -11.52 -0.58
C SER A 219 19.43 -11.12 -0.73
N HIS A 220 18.54 -11.86 -0.10
CA HIS A 220 17.09 -11.76 -0.33
C HIS A 220 16.32 -11.64 0.98
N LEU A 221 15.17 -10.95 0.90
CA LEU A 221 14.26 -10.80 2.05
C LEU A 221 13.70 -12.15 2.48
N LEU A 222 13.57 -12.32 3.79
CA LEU A 222 12.82 -13.41 4.41
C LEU A 222 11.40 -13.00 4.78
N PRO A 223 10.45 -13.94 4.84
CA PRO A 223 9.11 -13.69 5.35
C PRO A 223 9.14 -13.28 6.83
N MET A 224 8.27 -12.37 7.24
CA MET A 224 8.07 -12.07 8.65
C MET A 224 7.69 -13.33 9.43
N ALA A 225 8.25 -13.53 10.62
CA ALA A 225 7.99 -14.71 11.45
C ALA A 225 8.10 -16.05 10.66
N ALA A 226 9.04 -16.13 9.72
CA ALA A 226 9.38 -17.31 8.90
C ALA A 226 8.16 -17.93 8.19
N HIS A 227 7.82 -19.20 8.48
CA HIS A 227 6.74 -19.94 7.80
C HIS A 227 5.35 -19.29 7.98
N LYS A 228 5.13 -18.47 9.02
CA LYS A 228 3.85 -17.80 9.25
C LYS A 228 3.61 -16.71 8.21
N GLY A 229 4.57 -15.81 8.00
CA GLY A 229 4.51 -14.78 6.96
C GLY A 229 4.47 -15.39 5.56
N TYR A 230 5.21 -16.48 5.32
CA TYR A 230 5.12 -17.24 4.08
C TYR A 230 3.69 -17.76 3.83
N GLY A 231 3.06 -18.36 4.85
CA GLY A 231 1.67 -18.83 4.74
C GLY A 231 0.68 -17.70 4.42
N PHE A 232 0.87 -16.53 5.04
CA PHE A 232 0.08 -15.34 4.71
C PHE A 232 0.34 -14.85 3.29
N ALA A 233 1.60 -14.86 2.80
CA ALA A 233 1.92 -14.47 1.43
C ALA A 233 1.27 -15.40 0.39
N ILE A 234 1.18 -16.70 0.68
CA ILE A 234 0.43 -17.66 -0.15
C ILE A 234 -1.07 -17.35 -0.14
N MET A 235 -1.64 -17.04 1.03
CA MET A 235 -3.06 -16.65 1.11
C MET A 235 -3.34 -15.42 0.23
N VAL A 236 -2.49 -14.40 0.30
CA VAL A 236 -2.61 -13.21 -0.55
C VAL A 236 -2.47 -13.58 -2.03
N GLU A 237 -1.48 -14.41 -2.40
CA GLU A 237 -1.30 -14.88 -3.77
C GLU A 237 -2.55 -15.60 -4.30
N ILE A 238 -3.16 -16.47 -3.48
CA ILE A 238 -4.40 -17.17 -3.86
C ILE A 238 -5.54 -16.17 -4.09
N LEU A 239 -5.75 -15.25 -3.17
CA LEU A 239 -6.88 -14.31 -3.24
C LEU A 239 -6.68 -13.23 -4.31
N ALA A 240 -5.47 -12.69 -4.45
CA ALA A 240 -5.20 -11.58 -5.35
C ALA A 240 -4.79 -12.03 -6.77
N SER A 241 -4.26 -13.23 -6.94
CA SER A 241 -3.77 -13.72 -8.24
C SER A 241 -4.55 -14.95 -8.74
N VAL A 242 -4.49 -16.09 -8.03
CA VAL A 242 -5.09 -17.34 -8.52
C VAL A 242 -6.59 -17.17 -8.76
N LEU A 243 -7.30 -16.55 -7.81
CA LEU A 243 -8.76 -16.38 -7.88
C LEU A 243 -9.18 -15.31 -8.89
N THR A 244 -8.35 -14.32 -9.16
CA THR A 244 -8.67 -13.21 -10.07
C THR A 244 -8.24 -13.46 -11.51
N GLY A 245 -7.32 -14.40 -11.73
CA GLY A 245 -6.69 -14.63 -13.04
C GLY A 245 -5.57 -13.64 -13.37
N ALA A 246 -5.04 -12.92 -12.37
CA ALA A 246 -3.88 -12.05 -12.50
C ALA A 246 -2.58 -12.85 -12.72
N GLY A 247 -1.48 -12.15 -12.96
CA GLY A 247 -0.15 -12.74 -13.04
C GLY A 247 0.20 -13.51 -11.78
N LEU A 248 0.72 -14.74 -11.93
CA LEU A 248 1.08 -15.63 -10.84
C LEU A 248 2.59 -15.64 -10.64
N LEU A 249 3.06 -15.30 -9.42
CA LEU A 249 4.46 -15.35 -9.03
C LEU A 249 5.38 -14.68 -10.07
N SER A 250 6.23 -15.44 -10.76
CA SER A 250 7.17 -14.95 -11.79
C SER A 250 6.52 -14.35 -13.04
N GLN A 251 5.22 -14.46 -13.20
CA GLN A 251 4.48 -13.80 -14.28
C GLN A 251 4.26 -12.30 -13.97
N VAL A 252 4.40 -11.89 -12.71
CA VAL A 252 4.35 -10.48 -12.33
C VAL A 252 5.74 -9.89 -12.53
N VAL A 253 5.85 -8.89 -13.41
CA VAL A 253 7.10 -8.17 -13.65
C VAL A 253 7.21 -6.93 -12.79
N SER A 254 8.42 -6.48 -12.51
CA SER A 254 8.65 -5.30 -11.68
C SER A 254 8.05 -4.04 -12.32
N TRP A 255 7.25 -3.32 -11.56
CA TRP A 255 6.55 -2.13 -12.05
C TRP A 255 7.47 -0.92 -12.28
N ASN A 256 8.63 -0.87 -11.61
CA ASN A 256 9.57 0.25 -11.65
C ASN A 256 10.87 -0.05 -12.39
N LEU A 257 11.17 -1.32 -12.67
CA LEU A 257 12.33 -1.73 -13.46
C LEU A 257 11.97 -1.97 -14.93
N ASP A 258 10.82 -2.60 -15.19
CA ASP A 258 10.30 -2.81 -16.54
C ASP A 258 9.15 -1.83 -16.82
N LEU A 259 9.48 -0.71 -17.43
CA LEU A 259 8.52 0.37 -17.66
C LEU A 259 7.58 0.11 -18.85
N GLU A 260 7.95 -0.74 -19.80
CA GLU A 260 7.16 -1.04 -21.01
C GLU A 260 6.16 -2.17 -20.78
N ALA A 261 6.52 -3.15 -19.93
CA ALA A 261 5.66 -4.30 -19.68
C ALA A 261 4.41 -3.93 -18.86
N LYS A 262 3.29 -4.52 -19.22
CA LYS A 262 2.09 -4.56 -18.39
C LYS A 262 2.31 -5.55 -17.26
N ASN A 263 2.12 -5.13 -16.01
CA ASN A 263 2.49 -5.95 -14.86
C ASN A 263 1.52 -7.08 -14.57
N ASN A 264 0.24 -6.93 -14.93
CA ASN A 264 -0.84 -7.85 -14.58
C ASN A 264 -0.86 -8.21 -13.08
N VAL A 265 -0.62 -7.21 -12.23
CA VAL A 265 -0.75 -7.34 -10.78
C VAL A 265 -2.20 -7.59 -10.42
N GLY A 266 -2.42 -8.44 -9.45
CA GLY A 266 -3.73 -8.74 -8.88
C GLY A 266 -3.94 -8.08 -7.52
N HIS A 267 -5.19 -7.71 -7.24
CA HIS A 267 -5.59 -7.19 -5.94
C HIS A 267 -6.82 -7.90 -5.44
N ALA A 268 -7.02 -7.90 -4.14
CA ALA A 268 -8.23 -8.39 -3.52
C ALA A 268 -8.71 -7.43 -2.43
N PHE A 269 -10.00 -7.15 -2.45
CA PHE A 269 -10.68 -6.25 -1.52
C PHE A 269 -11.86 -6.99 -0.90
N ILE A 270 -11.97 -6.88 0.44
CA ILE A 270 -13.09 -7.43 1.19
C ILE A 270 -13.67 -6.33 2.05
N ALA A 271 -14.98 -6.16 2.02
CA ALA A 271 -15.72 -5.27 2.90
C ALA A 271 -16.73 -6.07 3.71
N VAL A 272 -16.85 -5.76 5.00
CA VAL A 272 -17.83 -6.37 5.91
C VAL A 272 -18.70 -5.27 6.49
N ASP A 273 -20.00 -5.34 6.25
CA ASP A 273 -20.96 -4.40 6.80
C ASP A 273 -21.27 -4.76 8.26
N LEU A 274 -20.66 -4.02 9.16
CA LEU A 274 -20.75 -4.24 10.60
C LEU A 274 -22.17 -4.04 11.13
N ALA A 275 -22.92 -3.09 10.56
CA ALA A 275 -24.27 -2.76 10.99
C ALA A 275 -25.29 -3.90 10.76
N GLN A 276 -25.00 -4.81 9.80
CA GLN A 276 -25.81 -6.01 9.61
C GLN A 276 -25.53 -7.13 10.64
N MET A 277 -24.40 -7.05 11.35
CA MET A 277 -23.97 -8.09 12.29
C MET A 277 -24.17 -7.69 13.74
N LEU A 278 -24.00 -6.40 14.06
CA LEU A 278 -24.09 -5.87 15.41
C LEU A 278 -24.57 -4.41 15.33
N PRO A 279 -25.46 -3.91 16.23
CA PRO A 279 -25.76 -2.50 16.33
C PRO A 279 -24.47 -1.65 16.41
N MET A 280 -24.39 -0.56 15.65
CA MET A 280 -23.15 0.21 15.54
C MET A 280 -22.70 0.83 16.85
N ASP A 281 -23.61 1.25 17.71
CA ASP A 281 -23.33 1.75 19.06
C ASP A 281 -22.71 0.68 19.96
N GLU A 282 -23.16 -0.55 19.84
CA GLU A 282 -22.57 -1.69 20.55
C GLU A 282 -21.20 -2.04 19.99
N PHE A 283 -21.02 -2.05 18.67
CA PHE A 283 -19.73 -2.27 18.03
C PHE A 283 -18.71 -1.20 18.48
N GLU A 284 -19.07 0.07 18.41
CA GLU A 284 -18.21 1.18 18.83
C GLU A 284 -17.82 1.07 20.31
N ALA A 285 -18.77 0.77 21.20
CA ALA A 285 -18.49 0.60 22.61
C ALA A 285 -17.51 -0.56 22.88
N ARG A 286 -17.64 -1.67 22.17
CA ARG A 286 -16.73 -2.82 22.27
C ARG A 286 -15.34 -2.50 21.71
N MET A 287 -15.26 -1.72 20.63
CA MET A 287 -13.98 -1.25 20.09
C MET A 287 -13.27 -0.31 21.08
N GLU A 288 -13.99 0.63 21.69
CA GLU A 288 -13.45 1.49 22.75
C GLU A 288 -12.94 0.68 23.94
N GLN A 289 -13.74 -0.29 24.43
CA GLN A 289 -13.34 -1.18 25.51
C GLN A 289 -12.06 -1.95 25.16
N MET A 290 -12.00 -2.55 23.97
CA MET A 290 -10.81 -3.29 23.53
C MET A 290 -9.56 -2.39 23.51
N VAL A 291 -9.66 -1.19 22.95
CA VAL A 291 -8.53 -0.23 22.90
C VAL A 291 -8.09 0.14 24.31
N GLN A 292 -9.02 0.48 25.21
CA GLN A 292 -8.72 0.84 26.59
C GLN A 292 -8.06 -0.31 27.38
N GLU A 293 -8.53 -1.54 27.20
CA GLU A 293 -7.91 -2.71 27.84
C GLU A 293 -6.48 -2.94 27.35
N LEU A 294 -6.23 -2.81 26.03
CA LEU A 294 -4.89 -2.93 25.47
C LEU A 294 -3.95 -1.82 25.97
N GLU A 295 -4.40 -0.57 25.97
CA GLU A 295 -3.60 0.58 26.41
C GLU A 295 -3.33 0.56 27.92
N SER A 296 -4.21 -0.04 28.72
CA SER A 296 -4.05 -0.17 30.18
C SER A 296 -3.18 -1.34 30.62
N ALA A 297 -2.69 -2.16 29.69
CA ALA A 297 -1.78 -3.26 30.02
C ALA A 297 -0.47 -2.71 30.66
N PRO A 298 0.19 -3.49 31.57
CA PRO A 298 1.42 -3.05 32.21
C PRO A 298 2.52 -2.71 31.20
N LEU A 299 3.08 -1.51 31.31
CA LEU A 299 4.15 -1.04 30.45
C LEU A 299 5.44 -1.85 30.65
N ALA A 300 6.14 -2.16 29.57
CA ALA A 300 7.51 -2.66 29.61
C ALA A 300 8.45 -1.59 30.23
N LYS A 301 9.56 -2.03 30.82
CA LYS A 301 10.49 -1.19 31.62
C LYS A 301 10.87 0.16 30.99
N ASN A 302 10.99 0.22 29.68
CA ASN A 302 11.42 1.44 28.96
C ASN A 302 10.35 1.98 28.00
N ALA A 303 9.12 1.42 28.05
CA ALA A 303 8.02 1.91 27.24
C ALA A 303 7.34 3.10 27.91
N GLN A 304 6.96 4.10 27.13
CA GLN A 304 6.20 5.26 27.60
C GLN A 304 4.71 5.10 27.33
N LYS A 305 4.34 4.31 26.32
CA LYS A 305 2.96 4.10 25.89
C LYS A 305 2.86 2.75 25.14
N ILE A 306 1.67 2.16 25.18
CA ILE A 306 1.25 1.06 24.32
C ILE A 306 0.44 1.67 23.17
N PHE A 307 0.78 1.30 21.95
CA PHE A 307 0.08 1.77 20.76
C PHE A 307 -0.79 0.67 20.17
N VAL A 308 -1.98 1.00 19.73
CA VAL A 308 -2.75 0.13 18.87
C VAL A 308 -2.38 0.34 17.39
N PRO A 309 -2.53 -0.67 16.53
CA PRO A 309 -2.21 -0.54 15.10
C PRO A 309 -2.93 0.66 14.45
N GLY A 310 -2.17 1.47 13.71
CA GLY A 310 -2.68 2.67 13.04
C GLY A 310 -2.61 3.95 13.86
N GLU A 311 -2.44 3.88 15.16
CA GLU A 311 -2.43 5.08 16.03
C GLU A 311 -1.30 6.05 15.69
N MET A 312 -0.10 5.53 15.43
CA MET A 312 1.05 6.36 15.06
C MET A 312 0.85 7.04 13.70
N GLU A 313 0.26 6.34 12.76
CA GLU A 313 -0.07 6.84 11.42
C GLU A 313 -1.12 7.94 11.49
N TRP A 314 -2.19 7.73 12.27
CA TRP A 314 -3.20 8.76 12.51
C TRP A 314 -2.62 10.01 13.17
N ALA A 315 -1.75 9.86 14.16
CA ALA A 315 -1.10 11.01 14.80
C ALA A 315 -0.25 11.83 13.83
N LYS A 316 0.52 11.16 12.94
CA LYS A 316 1.29 11.83 11.89
C LYS A 316 0.37 12.57 10.91
N ARG A 317 -0.72 11.93 10.48
CA ARG A 317 -1.68 12.54 9.56
C ARG A 317 -2.35 13.76 10.17
N GLU A 318 -2.82 13.67 11.42
CA GLU A 318 -3.42 14.81 12.11
C GLU A 318 -2.45 15.99 12.20
N LYS A 319 -1.19 15.72 12.53
CA LYS A 319 -0.16 16.74 12.55
C LYS A 319 0.08 17.35 11.18
N ALA A 320 0.27 16.53 10.14
CA ALA A 320 0.51 17.00 8.78
C ALA A 320 -0.63 17.87 8.24
N LEU A 321 -1.88 17.51 8.55
CA LEU A 321 -3.06 18.27 8.14
C LEU A 321 -3.24 19.56 8.95
N ALA A 322 -3.02 19.52 10.27
CA ALA A 322 -3.13 20.70 11.14
C ALA A 322 -2.07 21.77 10.81
N GLU A 323 -0.86 21.33 10.48
CA GLU A 323 0.25 22.21 10.09
C GLU A 323 0.25 22.53 8.58
N ASN A 324 -0.58 21.87 7.80
CA ASN A 324 -0.54 21.87 6.32
C ASN A 324 0.88 21.70 5.79
N ARG A 325 1.64 20.74 6.35
CA ARG A 325 3.08 20.60 6.10
C ARG A 325 3.55 19.17 6.14
N LEU A 326 4.44 18.82 5.21
CA LEU A 326 5.20 17.57 5.18
C LEU A 326 6.69 17.87 5.05
N GLU A 327 7.50 17.08 5.74
CA GLU A 327 8.96 17.07 5.63
C GLU A 327 9.38 15.87 4.78
N LEU A 328 9.95 16.13 3.62
CA LEU A 328 10.37 15.11 2.67
C LEU A 328 11.89 14.95 2.65
N ALA A 329 12.35 13.72 2.60
CA ALA A 329 13.77 13.42 2.43
C ALA A 329 14.28 13.92 1.06
N ASP A 330 15.58 14.20 0.94
CA ASP A 330 16.16 14.82 -0.26
C ASP A 330 15.93 13.97 -1.52
N ASN A 331 16.05 12.64 -1.42
CA ASN A 331 15.75 11.74 -2.54
C ASN A 331 14.28 11.78 -3.00
N MET A 332 13.35 12.01 -2.09
CA MET A 332 11.94 12.19 -2.45
C MET A 332 11.71 13.54 -3.13
N ALA A 333 12.32 14.61 -2.59
CA ALA A 333 12.26 15.92 -3.20
C ALA A 333 12.82 15.90 -4.63
N GLU A 334 13.94 15.23 -4.85
CA GLU A 334 14.52 15.03 -6.19
C GLU A 334 13.57 14.27 -7.14
N ASN A 335 12.86 13.25 -6.65
CA ASN A 335 11.90 12.52 -7.48
C ASN A 335 10.70 13.39 -7.87
N LEU A 336 10.20 14.24 -6.97
CA LEU A 336 9.15 15.21 -7.28
C LEU A 336 9.64 16.27 -8.26
N GLU A 337 10.88 16.76 -8.13
CA GLU A 337 11.50 17.70 -9.09
C GLU A 337 11.68 17.07 -10.47
N LYS A 338 12.07 15.80 -10.55
CA LYS A 338 12.12 15.04 -11.80
C LYS A 338 10.74 14.90 -12.45
N ALA A 339 9.69 14.65 -11.64
CA ALA A 339 8.32 14.60 -12.13
C ALA A 339 7.87 15.97 -12.63
N ALA A 340 8.17 17.05 -11.92
CA ALA A 340 7.88 18.42 -12.32
C ALA A 340 8.56 18.79 -13.66
N ALA A 341 9.83 18.46 -13.80
CA ALA A 341 10.58 18.69 -15.05
C ALA A 341 10.00 17.88 -16.22
N LEU A 342 9.67 16.60 -15.98
CA LEU A 342 9.14 15.70 -17.01
C LEU A 342 7.77 16.15 -17.53
N THR A 343 6.92 16.68 -16.66
CA THR A 343 5.55 17.12 -16.98
C THR A 343 5.43 18.61 -17.25
N LYS A 344 6.50 19.38 -17.03
CA LYS A 344 6.53 20.85 -17.13
C LYS A 344 5.51 21.51 -16.19
N THR A 345 5.29 20.93 -15.01
CA THR A 345 4.41 21.46 -13.98
C THR A 345 5.20 22.20 -12.91
N SER A 346 4.59 23.22 -12.29
CA SER A 346 5.24 23.97 -11.21
C SER A 346 5.14 23.22 -9.88
N LEU A 347 6.24 23.18 -9.14
CA LEU A 347 6.35 22.62 -7.79
C LEU A 347 6.94 23.69 -6.86
N HIS A 348 6.27 24.01 -5.77
CA HIS A 348 6.69 25.05 -4.85
C HIS A 348 7.02 24.45 -3.48
N TRP A 349 8.27 24.66 -3.06
CA TRP A 349 8.74 24.32 -1.73
C TRP A 349 8.49 25.45 -0.76
N LEU A 350 8.27 25.13 0.51
CA LEU A 350 8.30 26.14 1.57
C LEU A 350 9.74 26.68 1.71
N ALA A 351 9.86 27.98 1.95
CA ALA A 351 11.16 28.55 2.30
C ALA A 351 11.59 28.00 3.68
N ASP A 352 12.89 27.75 3.83
CA ASP A 352 13.51 27.32 5.08
C ASP A 352 13.38 28.38 6.18
#